data_4b646461197bba158235492dd1337bc8
#
_entry.id   4b646461197bba158235492dd1337bc8
#
_cell.length_a   1.000
_cell.length_b   1.000
_cell.length_c   1.000
_cell.angle_alpha   90.00
_cell.angle_beta   90.00
_cell.angle_gamma   90.00
#
_symmetry.space_group_name_H-M   'P 1'
#
loop_
_entity.id
_entity.type
_entity.pdbx_description
1 polymer ?
#
loop_
_entity_poly.entity_id
_entity_poly.type
_entity_poly.pdbx_seq_one_letter_code
_entity_poly.pdbx_strand_id
1 'polypeptide(L)'
;MDSKIISKLFLIITFLTTTQLNAVEFKGKFIQGHYIVGVTDPSSKIIIDKKNVKVSEDGYFVFGIDRDRKFDLTITKINNGKKEKIIKKVLKRK
;
A
#
# COMPACT_ATOMS: atom_id res chain seq x y z
N MET A 1 8.39 43.05 1.40
CA MET A 1 9.42 42.33 2.12
C MET A 1 8.97 41.00 2.69
N ASP A 2 7.76 40.96 3.25
CA ASP A 2 7.22 39.74 3.84
C ASP A 2 6.73 38.74 2.83
N SER A 3 6.52 39.15 1.59
CA SER A 3 6.06 38.27 0.53
C SER A 3 7.05 37.15 0.18
N LYS A 4 8.33 37.39 0.36
CA LYS A 4 9.36 36.38 0.11
C LYS A 4 9.35 35.25 1.15
N ILE A 5 9.07 35.58 2.39
CA ILE A 5 8.98 34.63 3.48
C ILE A 5 7.73 33.76 3.32
N ILE A 6 6.62 34.36 2.96
CA ILE A 6 5.35 33.69 2.71
C ILE A 6 5.47 32.72 1.53
N SER A 7 6.15 33.10 0.46
CA SER A 7 6.41 32.25 -0.69
C SER A 7 7.17 30.97 -0.31
N LYS A 8 8.18 31.08 0.56
CA LYS A 8 8.97 29.93 1.00
C LYS A 8 8.16 28.97 1.83
N LEU A 9 7.31 29.48 2.71
CA LEU A 9 6.41 28.67 3.52
C LEU A 9 5.40 27.93 2.65
N PHE A 10 4.90 28.58 1.64
CA PHE A 10 3.96 27.99 0.71
C PHE A 10 4.56 26.82 -0.07
N LEU A 11 5.81 26.96 -0.50
CA LEU A 11 6.53 25.89 -1.18
C LEU A 11 6.75 24.67 -0.31
N ILE A 12 7.05 24.86 0.97
CA ILE A 12 7.24 23.75 1.91
C ILE A 12 5.95 22.98 2.10
N ILE A 13 4.82 23.62 2.23
CA ILE A 13 3.52 22.98 2.39
C ILE A 13 3.16 22.17 1.15
N THR A 14 3.40 22.68 -0.04
CA THR A 14 3.14 21.98 -1.29
C THR A 14 3.98 20.71 -1.41
N PHE A 15 5.22 20.76 -0.96
CA PHE A 15 6.10 19.61 -0.98
C PHE A 15 5.60 18.49 -0.07
N LEU A 16 5.09 18.82 1.11
CA LEU A 16 4.57 17.83 2.06
C LEU A 16 3.33 17.09 1.54
N THR A 17 2.48 17.76 0.77
CA THR A 17 1.26 17.13 0.25
C THR A 17 1.54 16.11 -0.86
N THR A 18 2.66 16.20 -1.56
CA THR A 18 2.97 15.27 -2.65
C THR A 18 3.49 13.91 -2.17
N THR A 19 3.92 13.78 -0.92
CA THR A 19 4.48 12.53 -0.40
C THR A 19 3.42 11.49 0.00
N GLN A 20 2.14 11.87 0.04
CA GLN A 20 1.07 11.00 0.52
C GLN A 20 0.30 10.27 -0.60
N LEU A 21 0.64 10.51 -1.86
CA LEU A 21 -0.14 10.03 -3.00
C LEU A 21 0.06 8.56 -3.39
N ASN A 22 1.02 7.87 -2.78
CA ASN A 22 1.40 6.51 -3.20
C ASN A 22 1.16 5.43 -2.15
N ALA A 23 0.36 5.71 -1.13
CA ALA A 23 0.10 4.75 -0.07
C ALA A 23 -0.87 3.66 -0.53
N VAL A 24 -0.57 2.41 -0.18
CA VAL A 24 -1.50 1.31 -0.36
C VAL A 24 -2.42 1.25 0.85
N GLU A 25 -3.73 1.21 0.62
CA GLU A 25 -4.71 1.05 1.69
C GLU A 25 -5.21 -0.38 1.73
N PHE A 26 -5.38 -0.91 2.94
CA PHE A 26 -5.89 -2.25 3.14
C PHE A 26 -7.18 -2.20 3.93
N LYS A 27 -8.16 -3.00 3.50
CA LYS A 27 -9.44 -3.18 4.18
C LYS A 27 -9.56 -4.64 4.57
N GLY A 28 -9.86 -4.88 5.84
CA GLY A 28 -9.95 -6.21 6.39
C GLY A 28 -8.95 -6.42 7.53
N LYS A 29 -9.01 -7.58 8.14
CA LYS A 29 -8.14 -7.93 9.26
C LYS A 29 -7.11 -8.95 8.81
N PHE A 30 -5.85 -8.72 9.16
CA PHE A 30 -4.76 -9.64 8.83
C PHE A 30 -4.78 -10.82 9.81
N ILE A 31 -5.77 -11.68 9.65
CA ILE A 31 -6.01 -12.84 10.48
C ILE A 31 -6.09 -14.07 9.58
N GLN A 32 -5.59 -15.20 10.07
CA GLN A 32 -5.67 -16.47 9.35
C GLN A 32 -7.10 -16.75 8.86
N GLY A 33 -7.24 -17.17 7.61
CA GLY A 33 -8.53 -17.50 7.02
C GLY A 33 -9.35 -16.33 6.53
N HIS A 34 -8.88 -15.10 6.76
CA HIS A 34 -9.57 -13.89 6.27
C HIS A 34 -9.09 -13.50 4.87
N TYR A 35 -9.81 -12.60 4.24
CA TYR A 35 -9.35 -12.00 2.99
C TYR A 35 -9.18 -10.50 3.17
N ILE A 36 -8.33 -9.93 2.35
CA ILE A 36 -7.98 -8.51 2.39
C ILE A 36 -8.29 -7.89 1.05
N VAL A 37 -8.88 -6.70 1.08
CA VAL A 37 -9.06 -5.86 -0.10
C VAL A 37 -8.05 -4.74 -0.02
N GLY A 38 -7.24 -4.58 -1.06
CA GLY A 38 -6.27 -3.49 -1.14
C GLY A 38 -6.67 -2.48 -2.20
N VAL A 39 -6.25 -1.24 -1.99
CA VAL A 39 -6.44 -0.15 -2.95
C VAL A 39 -5.09 0.48 -3.22
N THR A 40 -4.74 0.60 -4.48
CA THR A 40 -3.47 1.18 -4.92
C THR A 40 -3.67 1.89 -6.26
N ASP A 41 -2.60 2.46 -6.79
CA ASP A 41 -2.63 3.04 -8.13
C ASP A 41 -2.93 1.95 -9.17
N PRO A 42 -3.83 2.19 -10.12
CA PRO A 42 -4.18 1.17 -11.12
C PRO A 42 -3.00 0.67 -11.96
N SER A 43 -1.98 1.50 -12.13
CA SER A 43 -0.78 1.14 -12.90
C SER A 43 0.23 0.33 -12.10
N SER A 44 -0.01 0.11 -10.82
CA SER A 44 0.90 -0.61 -9.95
C SER A 44 0.79 -2.12 -10.15
N LYS A 45 1.91 -2.81 -9.94
CA LYS A 45 1.97 -4.25 -9.87
C LYS A 45 2.05 -4.68 -8.41
N ILE A 46 1.23 -5.64 -8.02
CA ILE A 46 1.19 -6.13 -6.65
C ILE A 46 1.63 -7.59 -6.63
N ILE A 47 2.54 -7.88 -5.72
CA ILE A 47 3.03 -9.25 -5.49
C ILE A 47 2.82 -9.55 -4.02
N ILE A 48 2.06 -10.60 -3.72
CA ILE A 48 1.85 -11.07 -2.35
C ILE A 48 2.71 -12.31 -2.15
N ASP A 49 3.67 -12.22 -1.25
CA ASP A 49 4.74 -13.21 -1.09
C ASP A 49 5.51 -13.34 -2.41
N LYS A 50 5.22 -14.36 -3.20
CA LYS A 50 5.85 -14.57 -4.51
C LYS A 50 4.84 -14.63 -5.65
N LYS A 51 3.56 -14.36 -5.36
CA LYS A 51 2.49 -14.48 -6.36
C LYS A 51 2.04 -13.12 -6.85
N ASN A 52 1.88 -13.00 -8.15
CA ASN A 52 1.29 -11.81 -8.76
C ASN A 52 -0.19 -11.76 -8.45
N VAL A 53 -0.67 -10.61 -8.02
CA VAL A 53 -2.08 -10.37 -7.76
C VAL A 53 -2.58 -9.33 -8.75
N LYS A 54 -3.69 -9.63 -9.41
CA LYS A 54 -4.26 -8.72 -10.41
C LYS A 54 -4.83 -7.48 -9.74
N VAL A 55 -4.48 -6.32 -10.28
CA VAL A 55 -5.04 -5.03 -9.86
C VAL A 55 -6.06 -4.61 -10.90
N SER A 56 -7.27 -4.23 -10.45
CA SER A 56 -8.34 -3.79 -11.35
C SER A 56 -8.04 -2.41 -11.92
N GLU A 57 -8.84 -2.00 -12.90
CA GLU A 57 -8.71 -0.67 -13.50
C GLU A 57 -8.93 0.45 -12.48
N ASP A 58 -9.69 0.16 -11.42
CA ASP A 58 -9.95 1.11 -10.33
C ASP A 58 -8.91 1.05 -9.22
N GLY A 59 -7.90 0.19 -9.34
CA GLY A 59 -6.86 0.08 -8.33
C GLY A 59 -7.15 -0.87 -7.18
N TYR A 60 -8.14 -1.74 -7.33
CA TYR A 60 -8.49 -2.73 -6.28
C TYR A 60 -7.81 -4.06 -6.55
N PHE A 61 -7.40 -4.71 -5.46
CA PHE A 61 -6.92 -6.09 -5.51
C PHE A 61 -7.39 -6.83 -4.27
N VAL A 62 -7.52 -8.15 -4.38
CA VAL A 62 -8.03 -9.00 -3.29
C VAL A 62 -7.10 -10.19 -3.14
N PHE A 63 -6.81 -10.55 -1.91
CA PHE A 63 -6.06 -11.77 -1.62
C PHE A 63 -6.55 -12.40 -0.33
N GLY A 64 -6.41 -13.73 -0.23
CA GLY A 64 -6.78 -14.47 0.96
C GLY A 64 -5.57 -14.80 1.81
N ILE A 65 -5.81 -14.96 3.10
CA ILE A 65 -4.80 -15.40 4.06
C ILE A 65 -5.12 -16.85 4.43
N ASP A 66 -4.15 -17.75 4.21
CA ASP A 66 -4.35 -19.16 4.50
C ASP A 66 -4.74 -19.38 5.96
N ARG A 67 -5.60 -20.36 6.17
CA ARG A 67 -6.10 -20.71 7.50
C ARG A 67 -5.00 -21.10 8.48
N ASP A 68 -3.92 -21.66 7.96
CA ASP A 68 -2.79 -22.16 8.76
C ASP A 68 -1.53 -21.31 8.58
N ARG A 69 -1.69 -20.10 8.08
CA ARG A 69 -0.57 -19.21 7.85
C ARG A 69 0.14 -18.86 9.15
N LYS A 70 1.46 -19.12 9.21
CA LYS A 70 2.29 -18.85 10.39
C LYS A 70 3.28 -17.69 10.19
N PHE A 71 3.46 -17.25 8.95
CA PHE A 71 4.46 -16.25 8.61
C PHE A 71 3.80 -14.92 8.28
N ASP A 72 4.56 -13.85 8.46
CA ASP A 72 4.11 -12.52 8.05
C ASP A 72 3.90 -12.47 6.55
N LEU A 73 3.01 -11.59 6.10
CA LEU A 73 2.76 -11.36 4.70
C LEU A 73 3.72 -10.29 4.17
N THR A 74 4.30 -10.57 3.02
CA THR A 74 5.13 -9.59 2.32
C THR A 74 4.35 -9.13 1.09
N ILE A 75 4.02 -7.84 1.07
CA ILE A 75 3.33 -7.21 -0.05
C ILE A 75 4.33 -6.34 -0.78
N THR A 76 4.56 -6.60 -2.05
CA THR A 76 5.48 -5.82 -2.86
C THR A 76 4.68 -5.02 -3.88
N LYS A 77 4.86 -3.71 -3.87
CA LYS A 77 4.26 -2.80 -4.85
C LYS A 77 5.35 -2.31 -5.78
N ILE A 78 5.13 -2.43 -7.08
CA ILE A 78 6.06 -1.94 -8.10
C ILE A 78 5.32 -0.92 -8.96
N ASN A 79 5.83 0.31 -8.98
CA ASN A 79 5.25 1.38 -9.78
C ASN A 79 6.39 2.27 -10.30
N ASN A 80 6.43 2.49 -11.62
CA ASN A 80 7.44 3.32 -12.29
C ASN A 80 8.87 2.91 -11.92
N GLY A 81 9.12 1.61 -11.85
CA GLY A 81 10.44 1.08 -11.50
C GLY A 81 10.77 1.16 -10.02
N LYS A 82 9.92 1.72 -9.21
CA LYS A 82 10.12 1.78 -7.75
C LYS A 82 9.45 0.59 -7.09
N LYS A 83 10.20 -0.06 -6.21
CA LYS A 83 9.73 -1.24 -5.48
C LYS A 83 9.60 -0.89 -4.00
N GLU A 84 8.41 -1.12 -3.45
CA GLU A 84 8.15 -0.94 -2.03
C GLU A 84 7.73 -2.28 -1.43
N LYS A 85 8.29 -2.61 -0.27
CA LYS A 85 7.89 -3.80 0.48
C LYS A 85 7.12 -3.38 1.72
N ILE A 86 5.98 -4.00 1.93
CA ILE A 86 5.15 -3.81 3.11
C ILE A 86 5.03 -5.16 3.79
N ILE A 87 5.37 -5.20 5.08
CA ILE A 87 5.29 -6.44 5.84
C ILE A 87 4.16 -6.31 6.84
N LYS A 88 3.21 -7.26 6.81
CA LYS A 88 2.07 -7.29 7.71
C LYS A 88 2.09 -8.56 8.55
N LYS A 89 2.00 -8.37 9.86
CA LYS A 89 1.91 -9.49 10.78
C LYS A 89 0.54 -10.15 10.66
N VAL A 90 0.54 -11.49 10.57
CA VAL A 90 -0.70 -12.26 10.49
C VAL A 90 -1.02 -12.80 11.88
N LEU A 91 -2.23 -12.52 12.36
CA LEU A 91 -2.69 -12.97 13.65
C LEU A 91 -3.36 -14.32 13.54
N LYS A 92 -3.26 -15.08 14.62
CA LYS A 92 -3.88 -16.41 14.71
C LYS A 92 -5.40 -16.26 14.82
N ARG A 93 -6.13 -17.08 14.10
CA ARG A 93 -7.59 -17.15 14.22
C ARG A 93 -7.97 -17.80 15.56
N LYS A 94 -9.14 -17.47 16.02
CA LYS A 94 -9.68 -18.06 17.23
C LYS A 94 -10.48 -19.33 16.93
#